data_8b3958c888b3e5eaa0bcc4e403b278ac
#
_entry.id   8b3958c888b3e5eaa0bcc4e403b278ac
#
_cell.length_a   1.000
_cell.length_b   1.000
_cell.length_c   1.000
_cell.angle_alpha   90.00
_cell.angle_beta   90.00
_cell.angle_gamma   90.00
#
_symmetry.space_group_name_H-M   'P 1'
#
loop_
_entity.id
_entity.type
_entity.pdbx_description
1 polymer ?
#
loop_
_entity_poly.entity_id
_entity_poly.type
_entity_poly.pdbx_seq_one_letter_code
_entity_poly.pdbx_strand_id
1 'polypeptide(L)'
;MPHTRIISRLDIKAPNLIKGIRLEGLRKLGDPNEFARRYYDMGVDELLYMDIVASLYERNSLTDVVQYTAQNIFIPFTVGGGLRSIEDIEAVLRAGADKVAINTAATRRPELISEAARRFGSQCIVLSIEAKHRSNGEGWEAYTDNGREHTGRDVVEWAQEAVYLGAGEILLTSVDQEGTRKGMDTALVEAVSTEVNVPVIASGGVGDPSHIVEAVQVGADAVAIADMLHYERTSLHKIHQAMRQHGISVRELEHDLEAVA
;
A
#
# COMPACT_ATOMS: atom_id res chain seq x y z
N MET A 1 -13.44 -18.28 1.48
CA MET A 1 -12.16 -17.60 1.16
C MET A 1 -12.20 -16.25 1.86
N PRO A 2 -11.08 -15.68 2.29
CA PRO A 2 -11.09 -14.31 2.79
C PRO A 2 -11.52 -13.35 1.67
N HIS A 3 -12.11 -12.22 2.05
CA HIS A 3 -12.44 -11.17 1.07
C HIS A 3 -11.17 -10.47 0.60
N THR A 4 -11.10 -10.19 -0.70
CA THR A 4 -10.07 -9.32 -1.25
C THR A 4 -10.31 -7.88 -0.78
N ARG A 5 -9.28 -7.22 -0.24
CA ARG A 5 -9.39 -5.88 0.32
C ARG A 5 -9.09 -4.82 -0.73
N ILE A 6 -9.91 -3.77 -0.76
CA ILE A 6 -9.64 -2.56 -1.54
C ILE A 6 -9.14 -1.49 -0.58
N ILE A 7 -7.89 -1.09 -0.77
CA ILE A 7 -7.16 -0.17 0.10
C ILE A 7 -7.02 1.18 -0.61
N SER A 8 -7.43 2.26 0.03
CA SER A 8 -7.15 3.60 -0.51
C SER A 8 -5.76 4.06 -0.05
N ARG A 9 -4.85 4.28 -1.01
CA ARG A 9 -3.50 4.79 -0.78
C ARG A 9 -3.47 6.31 -0.89
N LEU A 10 -2.98 6.95 0.17
CA LEU A 10 -2.82 8.39 0.31
C LEU A 10 -1.32 8.73 0.43
N ASP A 11 -0.74 9.21 -0.67
CA ASP A 11 0.64 9.71 -0.66
C ASP A 11 0.65 11.14 -0.12
N ILE A 12 1.41 11.38 0.95
CA ILE A 12 1.40 12.63 1.70
C ILE A 12 2.76 13.34 1.60
N LYS A 13 2.69 14.62 1.36
CA LYS A 13 3.73 15.59 1.65
C LYS A 13 3.12 16.66 2.54
N ALA A 14 3.25 16.47 3.86
CA ALA A 14 2.55 17.29 4.84
C ALA A 14 2.64 18.80 4.52
N PRO A 15 1.49 19.51 4.63
CA PRO A 15 0.19 19.06 5.12
C PRO A 15 -0.75 18.53 4.01
N ASN A 16 -0.26 18.21 2.82
CA ASN A 16 -1.10 17.96 1.65
C ASN A 16 -1.05 16.51 1.18
N LEU A 17 -2.22 16.02 0.73
CA LEU A 17 -2.32 14.87 -0.15
C LEU A 17 -1.76 15.26 -1.52
N ILE A 18 -0.96 14.38 -2.08
CA ILE A 18 -0.30 14.60 -3.38
C ILE A 18 -0.45 13.38 -4.27
N LYS A 19 -0.26 13.57 -5.57
CA LYS A 19 -0.19 12.49 -6.55
C LYS A 19 0.80 12.81 -7.65
N GLY A 20 1.57 11.82 -8.06
CA GLY A 20 2.51 11.88 -9.16
C GLY A 20 2.32 10.72 -10.13
N ILE A 21 3.23 10.62 -11.10
CA ILE A 21 3.39 9.47 -12.00
C ILE A 21 4.78 8.92 -11.75
N ARG A 22 4.91 7.60 -11.53
CA ARG A 22 6.17 6.93 -11.17
C ARG A 22 6.85 7.55 -9.95
N LEU A 23 6.03 8.00 -9.00
CA LEU A 23 6.43 8.71 -7.78
C LEU A 23 7.12 10.07 -8.04
N GLU A 24 6.98 10.63 -9.25
CA GLU A 24 7.54 11.93 -9.65
C GLU A 24 6.44 12.91 -10.08
N GLY A 25 6.80 14.20 -10.28
CA GLY A 25 5.88 15.23 -10.77
C GLY A 25 4.70 15.51 -9.84
N LEU A 26 4.95 15.53 -8.53
CA LEU A 26 3.95 15.59 -7.47
C LEU A 26 3.03 16.81 -7.58
N ARG A 27 1.73 16.57 -7.66
CA ARG A 27 0.67 17.60 -7.66
C ARG A 27 -0.09 17.54 -6.34
N LYS A 28 -0.37 18.71 -5.78
CA LYS A 28 -1.24 18.85 -4.63
C LYS A 28 -2.69 18.55 -5.01
N LEU A 29 -3.37 17.73 -4.21
CA LEU A 29 -4.78 17.37 -4.39
C LEU A 29 -5.68 18.02 -3.33
N GLY A 30 -5.27 18.06 -2.06
CA GLY A 30 -6.07 18.60 -0.98
C GLY A 30 -5.61 18.21 0.40
N ASP A 31 -6.53 18.26 1.35
CA ASP A 31 -6.31 17.81 2.74
C ASP A 31 -6.44 16.27 2.81
N PRO A 32 -5.44 15.55 3.33
CA PRO A 32 -5.51 14.10 3.50
C PRO A 32 -6.66 13.64 4.38
N ASN A 33 -7.07 14.43 5.39
CA ASN A 33 -8.16 14.08 6.29
C ASN A 33 -9.54 14.10 5.59
N GLU A 34 -9.76 15.08 4.70
CA GLU A 34 -10.98 15.15 3.89
C GLU A 34 -11.08 13.94 2.95
N PHE A 35 -9.96 13.57 2.32
CA PHE A 35 -9.90 12.41 1.43
C PHE A 35 -10.10 11.09 2.21
N ALA A 36 -9.50 10.96 3.38
CA ALA A 36 -9.67 9.78 4.23
C ALA A 36 -11.13 9.60 4.64
N ARG A 37 -11.79 10.68 5.06
CA ARG A 37 -13.21 10.65 5.41
C ARG A 37 -14.06 10.23 4.22
N ARG A 38 -13.81 10.81 3.06
CA ARG A 38 -14.53 10.46 1.83
C ARG A 38 -14.39 8.96 1.49
N TYR A 39 -13.18 8.39 1.60
CA TYR A 39 -12.96 6.97 1.31
C TYR A 39 -13.59 6.05 2.35
N TYR A 40 -13.55 6.45 3.61
CA TYR A 40 -14.27 5.77 4.67
C TYR A 40 -15.78 5.71 4.39
N ASP A 41 -16.38 6.85 4.06
CA ASP A 41 -17.80 6.96 3.73
C ASP A 41 -18.16 6.19 2.42
N MET A 42 -17.22 6.06 1.47
CA MET A 42 -17.36 5.21 0.28
C MET A 42 -17.30 3.71 0.60
N GLY A 43 -16.81 3.33 1.78
CA GLY A 43 -16.72 1.95 2.23
C GLY A 43 -15.46 1.20 1.80
N VAL A 44 -14.31 1.85 1.59
CA VAL A 44 -13.04 1.14 1.39
C VAL A 44 -12.71 0.26 2.61
N ASP A 45 -11.94 -0.81 2.41
CA ASP A 45 -11.66 -1.76 3.47
C ASP A 45 -10.55 -1.29 4.41
N GLU A 46 -9.55 -0.57 3.89
CA GLU A 46 -8.41 -0.05 4.65
C GLU A 46 -7.91 1.27 4.05
N LEU A 47 -7.20 2.07 4.86
CA LEU A 47 -6.43 3.22 4.41
C LEU A 47 -4.93 2.94 4.50
N LEU A 48 -4.16 3.49 3.57
CA LEU A 48 -2.71 3.42 3.56
C LEU A 48 -2.14 4.84 3.39
N TYR A 49 -1.51 5.37 4.42
CA TYR A 49 -0.82 6.65 4.39
C TYR A 49 0.67 6.44 4.14
N MET A 50 1.21 7.11 3.11
CA MET A 50 2.63 7.07 2.78
C MET A 50 3.22 8.48 2.80
N ASP A 51 4.08 8.78 3.78
CA ASP A 51 4.89 10.00 3.75
C ASP A 51 6.05 9.80 2.77
N ILE A 52 5.88 10.32 1.56
CA ILE A 52 6.84 10.10 0.47
C ILE A 52 8.03 11.06 0.50
N VAL A 53 8.12 11.95 1.48
CA VAL A 53 9.23 12.88 1.64
C VAL A 53 9.97 12.73 2.98
N ALA A 54 9.47 11.88 3.86
CA ALA A 54 10.03 11.71 5.19
C ALA A 54 11.49 11.21 5.18
N SER A 55 11.85 10.38 4.20
CA SER A 55 13.23 9.93 4.01
C SER A 55 14.18 11.07 3.69
N LEU A 56 13.68 12.13 3.01
CA LEU A 56 14.48 13.27 2.57
C LEU A 56 14.66 14.35 3.65
N TYR A 57 13.68 14.52 4.54
CA TYR A 57 13.63 15.67 5.47
C TYR A 57 13.80 15.29 6.95
N GLU A 58 14.05 14.01 7.26
CA GLU A 58 14.24 13.50 8.63
C GLU A 58 13.13 13.92 9.63
N ARG A 59 11.87 14.04 9.16
CA ARG A 59 10.74 14.46 9.97
C ARG A 59 9.67 13.38 10.00
N ASN A 60 9.06 13.19 11.17
CA ASN A 60 7.85 12.40 11.33
C ASN A 60 6.65 13.37 11.21
N SER A 61 6.17 13.60 9.98
CA SER A 61 5.21 14.68 9.69
C SER A 61 3.75 14.23 9.73
N LEU A 62 3.48 12.93 9.95
CA LEU A 62 2.12 12.37 9.88
C LEU A 62 1.40 12.26 11.22
N THR A 63 1.99 12.66 12.35
CA THR A 63 1.39 12.45 13.68
C THR A 63 -0.02 13.02 13.77
N ASP A 64 -0.23 14.25 13.31
CA ASP A 64 -1.55 14.90 13.36
C ASP A 64 -2.58 14.19 12.48
N VAL A 65 -2.18 13.76 11.28
CA VAL A 65 -3.03 12.99 10.35
C VAL A 65 -3.41 11.64 10.96
N VAL A 66 -2.44 10.94 11.55
CA VAL A 66 -2.66 9.65 12.22
C VAL A 66 -3.63 9.80 13.40
N GLN A 67 -3.44 10.81 14.26
CA GLN A 67 -4.32 11.07 15.38
C GLN A 67 -5.75 11.43 14.95
N TYR A 68 -5.89 12.27 13.91
CA TYR A 68 -7.20 12.59 13.36
C TYR A 68 -7.90 11.32 12.83
N THR A 69 -7.17 10.51 12.08
CA THR A 69 -7.70 9.25 11.52
C THR A 69 -8.15 8.32 12.62
N ALA A 70 -7.33 8.07 13.63
CA ALA A 70 -7.66 7.20 14.76
C ALA A 70 -8.92 7.63 15.53
N GLN A 71 -9.22 8.94 15.54
CA GLN A 71 -10.40 9.48 16.23
C GLN A 71 -11.67 9.47 15.38
N ASN A 72 -11.57 9.47 14.05
CA ASN A 72 -12.69 9.74 13.15
C ASN A 72 -12.98 8.64 12.14
N ILE A 73 -12.07 7.68 11.95
CA ILE A 73 -12.12 6.64 10.94
C ILE A 73 -12.04 5.27 11.63
N PHE A 74 -12.99 4.38 11.35
CA PHE A 74 -13.14 3.10 12.07
C PHE A 74 -12.92 1.89 11.17
N ILE A 75 -11.97 2.00 10.22
CA ILE A 75 -11.43 0.90 9.43
C ILE A 75 -9.92 0.83 9.67
N PRO A 76 -9.28 -0.33 9.46
CA PRO A 76 -7.84 -0.46 9.63
C PRO A 76 -7.06 0.53 8.78
N PHE A 77 -5.95 1.04 9.31
CA PHE A 77 -5.06 1.87 8.51
C PHE A 77 -3.59 1.60 8.79
N THR A 78 -2.83 1.66 7.72
CA THR A 78 -1.39 1.49 7.70
C THR A 78 -0.70 2.82 7.50
N VAL A 79 0.41 3.04 8.19
CA VAL A 79 1.23 4.26 8.05
C VAL A 79 2.64 3.87 7.63
N GLY A 80 3.14 4.49 6.56
CA GLY A 80 4.51 4.30 6.07
C GLY A 80 5.22 5.61 5.76
N GLY A 81 6.52 5.49 5.56
CA GLY A 81 7.40 6.63 5.30
C GLY A 81 8.08 7.18 6.55
N GLY A 82 9.42 7.33 6.50
CA GLY A 82 10.22 7.93 7.55
C GLY A 82 10.43 7.10 8.82
N LEU A 83 9.96 5.87 8.88
CA LEU A 83 10.13 4.98 10.03
C LEU A 83 11.52 4.35 10.00
N ARG A 84 12.39 4.71 10.95
CA ARG A 84 13.82 4.34 10.95
C ARG A 84 14.21 3.48 12.13
N SER A 85 13.44 3.53 13.22
CA SER A 85 13.74 2.87 14.48
C SER A 85 12.49 2.24 15.10
N ILE A 86 12.69 1.44 16.12
CA ILE A 86 11.62 0.86 16.94
C ILE A 86 10.81 1.95 17.62
N GLU A 87 11.44 3.05 18.03
CA GLU A 87 10.79 4.20 18.66
C GLU A 87 9.85 4.91 17.70
N ASP A 88 10.24 5.09 16.42
CA ASP A 88 9.39 5.66 15.38
C ASP A 88 8.14 4.78 15.15
N ILE A 89 8.35 3.46 15.05
CA ILE A 89 7.28 2.47 14.87
C ILE A 89 6.32 2.53 16.07
N GLU A 90 6.86 2.50 17.29
CA GLU A 90 6.04 2.59 18.51
C GLU A 90 5.23 3.87 18.56
N ALA A 91 5.83 5.01 18.21
CA ALA A 91 5.15 6.30 18.22
C ALA A 91 3.92 6.31 17.28
N VAL A 92 4.07 5.76 16.08
CA VAL A 92 2.99 5.68 15.07
C VAL A 92 1.88 4.72 15.51
N LEU A 93 2.24 3.55 16.03
CA LEU A 93 1.26 2.58 16.56
C LEU A 93 0.52 3.14 17.77
N ARG A 94 1.21 3.84 18.69
CA ARG A 94 0.58 4.52 19.84
C ARG A 94 -0.30 5.69 19.43
N ALA A 95 -0.02 6.34 18.30
CA ALA A 95 -0.88 7.39 17.76
C ALA A 95 -2.18 6.84 17.17
N GLY A 96 -2.29 5.50 16.98
CA GLY A 96 -3.51 4.80 16.61
C GLY A 96 -3.45 4.04 15.28
N ALA A 97 -2.30 3.97 14.60
CA ALA A 97 -2.14 3.14 13.41
C ALA A 97 -2.23 1.64 13.77
N ASP A 98 -2.89 0.86 12.93
CA ASP A 98 -2.99 -0.61 13.10
C ASP A 98 -1.73 -1.31 12.59
N LYS A 99 -1.12 -0.78 11.52
CA LYS A 99 0.07 -1.35 10.89
C LYS A 99 1.05 -0.25 10.50
N VAL A 100 2.30 -0.63 10.33
CA VAL A 100 3.37 0.24 9.82
C VAL A 100 4.01 -0.37 8.59
N ALA A 101 4.26 0.47 7.56
CA ALA A 101 4.94 0.05 6.34
C ALA A 101 6.38 0.60 6.33
N ILE A 102 7.36 -0.31 6.23
CA ILE A 102 8.79 0.03 6.26
C ILE A 102 9.47 -0.38 4.96
N ASN A 103 10.30 0.48 4.39
CA ASN A 103 11.12 0.22 3.20
C ASN A 103 12.61 0.53 3.48
N THR A 104 13.05 1.77 3.29
CA THR A 104 14.44 2.19 3.32
C THR A 104 15.21 1.72 4.57
N ALA A 105 14.60 1.84 5.74
CA ALA A 105 15.22 1.43 7.00
C ALA A 105 15.41 -0.10 7.07
N ALA A 106 14.39 -0.86 6.63
CA ALA A 106 14.45 -2.32 6.59
C ALA A 106 15.47 -2.82 5.56
N THR A 107 15.58 -2.16 4.41
CA THR A 107 16.57 -2.51 3.37
C THR A 107 18.00 -2.29 3.86
N ARG A 108 18.25 -1.22 4.63
CA ARG A 108 19.56 -0.89 5.21
C ARG A 108 19.90 -1.75 6.43
N ARG A 109 18.89 -2.12 7.22
CA ARG A 109 19.02 -2.93 8.44
C ARG A 109 17.85 -3.92 8.54
N PRO A 110 17.95 -5.09 7.90
CA PRO A 110 16.88 -6.09 7.88
C PRO A 110 16.43 -6.56 9.26
N GLU A 111 17.32 -6.56 10.25
CA GLU A 111 17.04 -6.93 11.64
C GLU A 111 15.95 -6.07 12.28
N LEU A 112 15.71 -4.85 11.77
CA LEU A 112 14.61 -3.98 12.21
C LEU A 112 13.26 -4.68 12.09
N ILE A 113 13.06 -5.50 11.04
CA ILE A 113 11.83 -6.29 10.84
C ILE A 113 11.64 -7.25 12.02
N SER A 114 12.68 -8.00 12.37
CA SER A 114 12.61 -8.99 13.47
C SER A 114 12.41 -8.34 14.84
N GLU A 115 13.06 -7.20 15.07
CA GLU A 115 12.91 -6.44 16.31
C GLU A 115 11.48 -5.91 16.44
N ALA A 116 10.93 -5.33 15.37
CA ALA A 116 9.57 -4.80 15.33
C ALA A 116 8.53 -5.92 15.45
N ALA A 117 8.69 -7.04 14.72
CA ALA A 117 7.78 -8.17 14.76
C ALA A 117 7.73 -8.82 16.15
N ARG A 118 8.87 -8.95 16.83
CA ARG A 118 8.91 -9.45 18.22
C ARG A 118 8.24 -8.54 19.24
N ARG A 119 8.31 -7.23 19.02
CA ARG A 119 7.78 -6.24 19.96
C ARG A 119 6.29 -5.96 19.76
N PHE A 120 5.84 -5.88 18.50
CA PHE A 120 4.50 -5.44 18.15
C PHE A 120 3.63 -6.52 17.51
N GLY A 121 4.23 -7.65 17.13
CA GLY A 121 3.58 -8.73 16.37
C GLY A 121 3.77 -8.56 14.87
N SER A 122 3.94 -9.68 14.16
CA SER A 122 4.13 -9.71 12.70
C SER A 122 2.98 -9.02 11.95
N GLN A 123 1.75 -9.17 12.42
CA GLN A 123 0.55 -8.58 11.83
C GLN A 123 0.58 -7.04 11.75
N CYS A 124 1.43 -6.38 12.55
CA CYS A 124 1.60 -4.93 12.51
C CYS A 124 2.68 -4.47 11.51
N ILE A 125 3.48 -5.40 10.96
CA ILE A 125 4.66 -5.07 10.16
C ILE A 125 4.40 -5.39 8.70
N VAL A 126 4.34 -4.35 7.88
CA VAL A 126 4.22 -4.44 6.42
C VAL A 126 5.58 -4.10 5.81
N LEU A 127 6.16 -5.02 5.01
CA LEU A 127 7.30 -4.66 4.18
C LEU A 127 6.80 -3.90 2.95
N SER A 128 7.23 -2.66 2.75
CA SER A 128 6.98 -1.91 1.51
C SER A 128 8.13 -2.12 0.54
N ILE A 129 7.86 -2.69 -0.62
CA ILE A 129 8.82 -2.90 -1.71
C ILE A 129 8.44 -1.97 -2.87
N GLU A 130 9.40 -1.15 -3.29
CA GLU A 130 9.31 -0.34 -4.51
C GLU A 130 10.10 -1.07 -5.60
N ALA A 131 9.38 -1.73 -6.52
CA ALA A 131 9.96 -2.60 -7.53
C ALA A 131 10.11 -1.89 -8.88
N LYS A 132 11.25 -2.05 -9.52
CA LYS A 132 11.48 -1.67 -10.93
C LYS A 132 12.05 -2.84 -11.71
N HIS A 133 11.66 -2.94 -12.98
CA HIS A 133 12.31 -3.87 -13.90
C HIS A 133 13.83 -3.61 -13.98
N ARG A 134 14.61 -4.67 -13.98
CA ARG A 134 16.05 -4.57 -14.19
C ARG A 134 16.34 -4.15 -15.63
N SER A 135 17.40 -3.36 -15.84
CA SER A 135 17.80 -2.87 -17.16
C SER A 135 18.18 -3.97 -18.14
N ASN A 136 18.60 -5.13 -17.64
CA ASN A 136 18.89 -6.33 -18.47
C ASN A 136 17.61 -7.09 -18.90
N GLY A 137 16.43 -6.67 -18.43
CA GLY A 137 15.14 -7.29 -18.75
C GLY A 137 14.81 -8.55 -17.93
N GLU A 138 15.63 -8.93 -16.96
CA GLU A 138 15.43 -10.13 -16.14
C GLU A 138 15.03 -9.76 -14.70
N GLY A 139 13.74 -9.95 -14.36
CA GLY A 139 13.21 -9.75 -13.01
C GLY A 139 13.16 -8.29 -12.57
N TRP A 140 13.07 -8.10 -11.27
CA TRP A 140 12.88 -6.79 -10.63
C TRP A 140 13.93 -6.54 -9.55
N GLU A 141 14.29 -5.29 -9.40
CA GLU A 141 15.13 -4.81 -8.32
C GLU A 141 14.30 -4.00 -7.32
N ALA A 142 14.52 -4.22 -6.04
CA ALA A 142 13.95 -3.40 -4.97
C ALA A 142 14.68 -2.07 -4.86
N TYR A 143 13.90 -0.98 -4.77
CA TYR A 143 14.39 0.38 -4.65
C TYR A 143 14.02 0.98 -3.30
N THR A 144 14.74 2.04 -2.92
CA THR A 144 14.44 2.88 -1.78
C THR A 144 14.24 4.33 -2.19
N ASP A 145 13.91 5.20 -1.24
CA ASP A 145 13.75 6.64 -1.44
C ASP A 145 12.82 7.02 -2.62
N ASN A 146 11.62 6.43 -2.62
CA ASN A 146 10.59 6.61 -3.66
C ASN A 146 11.06 6.16 -5.05
N GLY A 147 11.67 5.01 -5.12
CA GLY A 147 12.13 4.40 -6.37
C GLY A 147 13.33 5.10 -6.99
N ARG A 148 14.12 5.85 -6.23
CA ARG A 148 15.28 6.59 -6.75
C ARG A 148 16.61 5.87 -6.53
N GLU A 149 16.75 5.22 -5.37
CA GLU A 149 18.02 4.62 -4.96
C GLU A 149 18.01 3.11 -5.23
N HIS A 150 19.00 2.66 -5.98
CA HIS A 150 19.26 1.25 -6.23
C HIS A 150 19.71 0.54 -4.95
N THR A 151 19.26 -0.69 -4.76
CA THR A 151 19.69 -1.53 -3.62
C THR A 151 20.50 -2.74 -4.05
N GLY A 152 20.39 -3.12 -5.33
CA GLY A 152 20.94 -4.36 -5.88
C GLY A 152 20.17 -5.61 -5.47
N ARG A 153 19.17 -5.51 -4.57
CA ARG A 153 18.39 -6.64 -4.09
C ARG A 153 17.37 -7.10 -5.12
N ASP A 154 17.27 -8.39 -5.32
CA ASP A 154 16.15 -8.99 -6.03
C ASP A 154 14.86 -8.84 -5.22
N VAL A 155 13.74 -8.55 -5.88
CA VAL A 155 12.47 -8.31 -5.21
C VAL A 155 11.92 -9.56 -4.55
N VAL A 156 12.01 -10.71 -5.23
CA VAL A 156 11.46 -11.97 -4.73
C VAL A 156 12.27 -12.48 -3.53
N GLU A 157 13.60 -12.47 -3.67
CA GLU A 157 14.51 -12.85 -2.58
C GLU A 157 14.33 -11.93 -1.35
N TRP A 158 14.15 -10.62 -1.59
CA TRP A 158 13.91 -9.67 -0.52
C TRP A 158 12.57 -9.88 0.19
N ALA A 159 11.52 -10.21 -0.56
CA ALA A 159 10.23 -10.55 0.00
C ALA A 159 10.30 -11.80 0.90
N GLN A 160 10.97 -12.86 0.42
CA GLN A 160 11.18 -14.10 1.20
C GLN A 160 12.00 -13.83 2.47
N GLU A 161 13.11 -13.09 2.37
CA GLU A 161 13.95 -12.71 3.52
C GLU A 161 13.13 -11.94 4.57
N ALA A 162 12.34 -10.96 4.15
CA ALA A 162 11.54 -10.15 5.06
C ALA A 162 10.44 -10.95 5.76
N VAL A 163 9.79 -11.88 5.07
CA VAL A 163 8.82 -12.81 5.68
C VAL A 163 9.50 -13.72 6.70
N TYR A 164 10.67 -14.26 6.37
CA TYR A 164 11.46 -15.02 7.33
C TYR A 164 11.85 -14.20 8.57
N LEU A 165 12.14 -12.91 8.41
CA LEU A 165 12.42 -11.98 9.50
C LEU A 165 11.18 -11.57 10.31
N GLY A 166 9.98 -11.85 9.83
CA GLY A 166 8.75 -11.63 10.57
C GLY A 166 7.81 -10.55 10.02
N ALA A 167 8.01 -10.10 8.78
CA ALA A 167 7.01 -9.27 8.10
C ALA A 167 5.71 -10.08 7.94
N GLY A 168 4.58 -9.50 8.34
CA GLY A 168 3.28 -10.14 8.28
C GLY A 168 2.47 -9.81 7.04
N GLU A 169 2.94 -8.87 6.22
CA GLU A 169 2.29 -8.44 4.97
C GLU A 169 3.30 -7.75 4.05
N ILE A 170 3.10 -7.81 2.74
CA ILE A 170 3.94 -7.14 1.74
C ILE A 170 3.11 -6.12 0.98
N LEU A 171 3.54 -4.86 0.96
CA LEU A 171 3.06 -3.82 0.05
C LEU A 171 4.00 -3.76 -1.16
N LEU A 172 3.57 -4.32 -2.28
CA LEU A 172 4.35 -4.43 -3.51
C LEU A 172 3.93 -3.35 -4.51
N THR A 173 4.77 -2.35 -4.68
CA THR A 173 4.53 -1.24 -5.62
C THR A 173 5.40 -1.39 -6.87
N SER A 174 4.78 -1.59 -8.04
CA SER A 174 5.50 -1.42 -9.32
C SER A 174 5.66 0.06 -9.61
N VAL A 175 6.88 0.57 -9.48
CA VAL A 175 7.19 1.99 -9.75
C VAL A 175 7.01 2.31 -11.22
N ASP A 176 7.32 1.36 -12.11
CA ASP A 176 7.16 1.51 -13.55
C ASP A 176 5.70 1.72 -13.97
N GLN A 177 4.76 1.10 -13.23
CA GLN A 177 3.33 1.22 -13.49
C GLN A 177 2.66 2.33 -12.67
N GLU A 178 3.28 2.81 -11.58
CA GLU A 178 2.68 3.77 -10.66
C GLU A 178 2.18 5.04 -11.39
N GLY A 179 0.88 5.35 -11.22
CA GLY A 179 0.22 6.51 -11.82
C GLY A 179 -0.01 6.44 -13.34
N THR A 180 0.46 5.38 -14.03
CA THR A 180 0.31 5.25 -15.49
C THR A 180 -1.11 4.93 -15.93
N ARG A 181 -1.90 4.25 -15.09
CA ARG A 181 -3.26 3.73 -15.38
C ARG A 181 -3.31 2.70 -16.51
N LYS A 182 -2.19 2.05 -16.83
CA LYS A 182 -2.06 1.13 -17.97
C LYS A 182 -2.17 -0.35 -17.60
N GLY A 183 -2.50 -0.66 -16.37
CA GLY A 183 -2.50 -2.00 -15.80
C GLY A 183 -1.45 -2.16 -14.72
N MET A 184 -1.66 -3.14 -13.87
CA MET A 184 -0.72 -3.53 -12.84
C MET A 184 0.36 -4.45 -13.43
N ASP A 185 1.49 -4.55 -12.75
CA ASP A 185 2.54 -5.51 -13.11
C ASP A 185 2.16 -6.90 -12.56
N THR A 186 1.31 -7.61 -13.31
CA THR A 186 0.79 -8.93 -12.90
C THR A 186 1.89 -9.97 -12.79
N ALA A 187 2.92 -9.90 -13.62
CA ALA A 187 4.06 -10.81 -13.55
C ALA A 187 4.86 -10.60 -12.25
N LEU A 188 5.04 -9.34 -11.81
CA LEU A 188 5.65 -9.01 -10.52
C LEU A 188 4.82 -9.55 -9.36
N VAL A 189 3.49 -9.35 -9.41
CA VAL A 189 2.57 -9.83 -8.37
C VAL A 189 2.63 -11.36 -8.26
N GLU A 190 2.54 -12.08 -9.38
CA GLU A 190 2.63 -13.54 -9.43
C GLU A 190 3.95 -14.05 -8.88
N ALA A 191 5.07 -13.45 -9.33
CA ALA A 191 6.41 -13.84 -8.89
C ALA A 191 6.61 -13.73 -7.37
N VAL A 192 6.03 -12.71 -6.73
CA VAL A 192 6.13 -12.55 -5.27
C VAL A 192 5.09 -13.40 -4.55
N SER A 193 3.82 -13.38 -4.98
CA SER A 193 2.73 -14.07 -4.25
C SER A 193 2.88 -15.59 -4.21
N THR A 194 3.54 -16.18 -5.20
CA THR A 194 3.82 -17.63 -5.22
C THR A 194 4.95 -18.05 -4.27
N GLU A 195 5.82 -17.12 -3.90
CA GLU A 195 7.03 -17.39 -3.12
C GLU A 195 6.92 -17.01 -1.64
N VAL A 196 5.82 -16.34 -1.25
CA VAL A 196 5.60 -15.95 0.15
C VAL A 196 4.27 -16.51 0.66
N ASN A 197 4.16 -16.66 1.99
CA ASN A 197 2.98 -17.19 2.67
C ASN A 197 2.26 -16.13 3.53
N VAL A 198 2.50 -14.87 3.25
CA VAL A 198 1.83 -13.72 3.87
C VAL A 198 1.05 -12.95 2.80
N PRO A 199 0.02 -12.17 3.17
CA PRO A 199 -0.75 -11.40 2.22
C PRO A 199 0.11 -10.42 1.40
N VAL A 200 -0.19 -10.32 0.09
CA VAL A 200 0.45 -9.39 -0.84
C VAL A 200 -0.56 -8.33 -1.27
N ILE A 201 -0.23 -7.07 -0.97
CA ILE A 201 -0.97 -5.89 -1.42
C ILE A 201 -0.33 -5.40 -2.72
N ALA A 202 -1.01 -5.55 -3.85
CA ALA A 202 -0.53 -5.03 -5.12
C ALA A 202 -0.81 -3.53 -5.24
N SER A 203 0.16 -2.75 -5.74
CA SER A 203 0.08 -1.29 -5.87
C SER A 203 0.75 -0.82 -7.17
N GLY A 204 0.13 0.20 -7.80
CA GLY A 204 0.64 0.85 -9.01
C GLY A 204 -0.02 0.36 -10.30
N GLY A 205 -0.49 1.31 -11.14
CA GLY A 205 -0.97 1.05 -12.49
C GLY A 205 -2.48 0.93 -12.66
N VAL A 206 -3.26 0.90 -11.60
CA VAL A 206 -4.73 0.75 -11.70
C VAL A 206 -5.35 1.93 -12.45
N GLY A 207 -6.03 1.65 -13.55
CA GLY A 207 -6.75 2.62 -14.38
C GLY A 207 -8.15 2.17 -14.78
N ASP A 208 -8.46 0.89 -14.58
CA ASP A 208 -9.75 0.25 -14.83
C ASP A 208 -9.99 -0.85 -13.79
N PRO A 209 -11.26 -1.15 -13.41
CA PRO A 209 -11.55 -2.26 -12.50
C PRO A 209 -11.03 -3.63 -12.95
N SER A 210 -10.90 -3.88 -14.25
CA SER A 210 -10.31 -5.13 -14.78
C SER A 210 -8.87 -5.35 -14.32
N HIS A 211 -8.08 -4.28 -14.17
CA HIS A 211 -6.69 -4.38 -13.68
C HIS A 211 -6.61 -4.91 -12.25
N ILE A 212 -7.65 -4.64 -11.43
CA ILE A 212 -7.76 -5.18 -10.08
C ILE A 212 -8.05 -6.68 -10.14
N VAL A 213 -8.99 -7.07 -11.00
CA VAL A 213 -9.35 -8.48 -11.24
C VAL A 213 -8.12 -9.28 -11.67
N GLU A 214 -7.37 -8.77 -12.65
CA GLU A 214 -6.13 -9.39 -13.13
C GLU A 214 -5.11 -9.61 -12.02
N ALA A 215 -4.87 -8.58 -11.18
CA ALA A 215 -3.92 -8.67 -10.07
C ALA A 215 -4.34 -9.71 -9.01
N VAL A 216 -5.63 -9.80 -8.71
CA VAL A 216 -6.16 -10.78 -7.74
C VAL A 216 -6.09 -12.20 -8.31
N GLN A 217 -6.35 -12.38 -9.59
CA GLN A 217 -6.27 -13.69 -10.25
C GLN A 217 -4.87 -14.29 -10.26
N VAL A 218 -3.82 -13.45 -10.21
CA VAL A 218 -2.42 -13.88 -10.12
C VAL A 218 -1.87 -13.90 -8.69
N GLY A 219 -2.73 -13.70 -7.68
CA GLY A 219 -2.38 -13.95 -6.28
C GLY A 219 -2.30 -12.73 -5.37
N ALA A 220 -2.76 -11.53 -5.78
CA ALA A 220 -2.88 -10.42 -4.85
C ALA A 220 -4.04 -10.67 -3.85
N ASP A 221 -3.79 -10.49 -2.56
CA ASP A 221 -4.79 -10.57 -1.48
C ASP A 221 -5.50 -9.23 -1.26
N ALA A 222 -4.87 -8.14 -1.69
CA ALA A 222 -5.41 -6.80 -1.62
C ALA A 222 -4.86 -5.93 -2.75
N VAL A 223 -5.58 -4.85 -3.08
CA VAL A 223 -5.12 -3.87 -4.07
C VAL A 223 -5.17 -2.47 -3.48
N ALA A 224 -4.02 -1.77 -3.52
CA ALA A 224 -3.92 -0.38 -3.09
C ALA A 224 -4.13 0.56 -4.29
N ILE A 225 -5.15 1.40 -4.21
CA ILE A 225 -5.62 2.29 -5.28
C ILE A 225 -5.45 3.75 -4.85
N ALA A 226 -4.96 4.58 -5.76
CA ALA A 226 -4.80 6.02 -5.55
C ALA A 226 -5.51 6.84 -6.65
N ASP A 227 -4.90 6.99 -7.83
CA ASP A 227 -5.37 7.85 -8.93
C ASP A 227 -6.86 7.68 -9.25
N MET A 228 -7.30 6.44 -9.40
CA MET A 228 -8.68 6.12 -9.78
C MET A 228 -9.71 6.67 -8.78
N LEU A 229 -9.39 6.60 -7.48
CA LEU A 229 -10.26 7.11 -6.41
C LEU A 229 -10.07 8.62 -6.21
N HIS A 230 -8.83 9.13 -6.27
CA HIS A 230 -8.54 10.55 -6.07
C HIS A 230 -9.23 11.45 -7.09
N TYR A 231 -9.30 11.01 -8.34
CA TYR A 231 -9.92 11.72 -9.44
C TYR A 231 -11.33 11.24 -9.78
N GLU A 232 -11.96 10.45 -8.91
CA GLU A 232 -13.36 9.97 -9.05
C GLU A 232 -13.66 9.33 -10.41
N ARG A 233 -12.69 8.57 -10.96
CA ARG A 233 -12.80 7.94 -12.28
C ARG A 233 -13.73 6.74 -12.27
N THR A 234 -13.95 6.16 -11.10
CA THR A 234 -14.86 5.04 -10.85
C THR A 234 -15.40 5.08 -9.43
N SER A 235 -16.44 4.32 -9.15
CA SER A 235 -16.96 4.10 -7.80
C SER A 235 -16.49 2.76 -7.25
N LEU A 236 -16.44 2.63 -5.92
CA LEU A 236 -16.14 1.36 -5.26
C LEU A 236 -17.15 0.27 -5.64
N HIS A 237 -18.43 0.65 -5.80
CA HIS A 237 -19.48 -0.26 -6.29
C HIS A 237 -19.14 -0.90 -7.65
N LYS A 238 -18.64 -0.10 -8.62
CA LYS A 238 -18.23 -0.64 -9.93
C LYS A 238 -17.02 -1.56 -9.82
N ILE A 239 -16.09 -1.27 -8.92
CA ILE A 239 -14.95 -2.15 -8.64
C ILE A 239 -15.46 -3.48 -8.09
N HIS A 240 -16.29 -3.45 -7.04
CA HIS A 240 -16.88 -4.67 -6.44
C HIS A 240 -17.71 -5.46 -7.44
N GLN A 241 -18.49 -4.79 -8.29
CA GLN A 241 -19.26 -5.44 -9.34
C GLN A 241 -18.35 -6.20 -10.32
N ALA A 242 -17.29 -5.59 -10.80
CA ALA A 242 -16.32 -6.24 -11.70
C ALA A 242 -15.67 -7.45 -11.03
N MET A 243 -15.27 -7.32 -9.76
CA MET A 243 -14.66 -8.41 -8.99
C MET A 243 -15.63 -9.59 -8.79
N ARG A 244 -16.89 -9.32 -8.40
CA ARG A 244 -17.93 -10.36 -8.23
C ARG A 244 -18.23 -11.08 -9.54
N GLN A 245 -18.26 -10.37 -10.68
CA GLN A 245 -18.46 -10.98 -12.01
C GLN A 245 -17.40 -12.01 -12.38
N HIS A 246 -16.20 -11.90 -11.78
CA HIS A 246 -15.09 -12.84 -11.95
C HIS A 246 -14.93 -13.80 -10.77
N GLY A 247 -15.95 -13.92 -9.91
CA GLY A 247 -15.94 -14.85 -8.77
C GLY A 247 -15.04 -14.46 -7.60
N ILE A 248 -14.56 -13.21 -7.58
CA ILE A 248 -13.72 -12.69 -6.49
C ILE A 248 -14.61 -12.23 -5.34
N SER A 249 -14.32 -12.73 -4.13
CA SER A 249 -15.06 -12.38 -2.92
C SER A 249 -14.64 -11.01 -2.42
N VAL A 250 -15.62 -10.12 -2.24
CA VAL A 250 -15.46 -8.77 -1.69
C VAL A 250 -16.50 -8.52 -0.61
N ARG A 251 -16.21 -7.58 0.29
CA ARG A 251 -17.16 -7.16 1.33
C ARG A 251 -18.42 -6.58 0.69
N GLU A 252 -19.58 -6.80 1.30
CA GLU A 252 -20.83 -6.15 0.90
C GLU A 252 -20.82 -4.69 1.38
N LEU A 253 -21.22 -3.78 0.49
CA LEU A 253 -21.43 -2.38 0.84
C LEU A 253 -22.88 -2.16 1.25
N GLU A 254 -23.16 -1.27 2.20
CA GLU A 254 -24.52 -0.95 2.63
C GLU A 254 -25.41 -0.52 1.46
N HIS A 255 -24.88 0.24 0.51
CA HIS A 255 -25.60 0.64 -0.70
C HIS A 255 -25.90 -0.51 -1.68
N ASP A 256 -25.20 -1.64 -1.59
CA ASP A 256 -25.49 -2.82 -2.41
C ASP A 256 -26.76 -3.52 -1.93
N LEU A 257 -27.09 -3.38 -0.65
CA LEU A 257 -28.29 -3.98 -0.02
C LEU A 257 -29.57 -3.21 -0.38
N GLU A 258 -29.49 -1.89 -0.58
CA GLU A 258 -30.64 -1.06 -0.96
C GLU A 258 -31.06 -1.26 -2.44
N ALA A 259 -30.15 -1.70 -3.29
CA ALA A 259 -30.43 -1.94 -4.73
C ALA A 259 -31.12 -3.28 -5.00
N VAL A 260 -31.28 -4.15 -4.00
CA VAL A 260 -31.87 -5.50 -4.10
C VAL A 260 -33.23 -5.58 -3.40
N ALA A 261 -33.62 -4.54 -2.65
CA ALA A 261 -34.92 -4.41 -1.98
C ALA A 261 -35.92 -3.59 -2.83
#